data_ef023918469f15ddb44a87bbd035ddf4
#
_entry.id   ef023918469f15ddb44a87bbd035ddf4
#
_cell.length_a   1.000
_cell.length_b   1.000
_cell.length_c   1.000
_cell.angle_alpha   90.00
_cell.angle_beta   90.00
_cell.angle_gamma   90.00
#
_symmetry.space_group_name_H-M   'P 1'
#
loop_
_entity.id
_entity.type
_entity.pdbx_description
1 polymer ?
#
loop_
_entity_poly.entity_id
_entity_poly.type
_entity_poly.pdbx_seq_one_letter_code
_entity_poly.pdbx_strand_id
1 'polypeptide(L)'
;MISIDKSFANNGICDMRPMLDDEAQFGPKCMKMDYQLHKKVMKTGFEEAPWIYKIGDTYFLEYAAGGVPEHWAYSTSKSIHGPWHYEGRITDESPGSFTIHGGTIDFKGKSYFFYHDGIPSGGNGFRRTTAYREFQRMKDGRIPKIDIK
;
A
#
# COMPACT_ATOMS: atom_id res chain seq x y z
N MET A 1 11.20 -2.46 13.06
CA MET A 1 9.94 -2.50 13.82
C MET A 1 9.45 -1.07 13.93
N ILE A 2 8.37 -0.72 13.24
CA ILE A 2 7.78 0.61 13.33
C ILE A 2 7.14 0.68 14.72
N SER A 3 7.66 1.52 15.62
CA SER A 3 7.01 1.73 16.91
C SER A 3 5.75 2.55 16.65
N ILE A 4 4.62 1.91 16.77
CA ILE A 4 3.34 2.61 16.82
C ILE A 4 3.31 3.32 18.17
N ASP A 5 3.30 4.64 18.16
CA ASP A 5 3.10 5.41 19.37
C ASP A 5 1.71 5.09 19.93
N LYS A 6 1.67 4.54 21.14
CA LYS A 6 0.42 4.13 21.80
C LYS A 6 -0.59 5.27 22.00
N SER A 7 -0.14 6.53 21.94
CA SER A 7 -1.02 7.69 21.98
C SER A 7 -1.98 7.74 20.77
N PHE A 8 -1.64 7.04 19.71
CA PHE A 8 -2.42 6.95 18.49
C PHE A 8 -3.53 5.90 18.55
N ALA A 9 -3.35 4.86 19.36
CA ALA A 9 -4.32 3.76 19.45
C ALA A 9 -5.68 4.17 20.00
N ASN A 10 -5.76 5.26 20.73
CA ASN A 10 -6.99 5.71 21.39
C ASN A 10 -7.94 6.53 20.52
N ASN A 11 -7.54 6.90 19.29
CA ASN A 11 -8.34 7.74 18.41
C ASN A 11 -8.80 7.04 17.11
N GLY A 12 -8.61 5.74 16.99
CA GLY A 12 -9.19 4.91 15.94
C GLY A 12 -8.57 5.06 14.54
N ILE A 13 -7.70 6.02 14.33
CA ILE A 13 -6.99 6.18 13.05
C ILE A 13 -5.56 6.51 13.40
N CYS A 14 -4.78 5.47 13.62
CA CYS A 14 -3.35 5.62 13.64
C CYS A 14 -2.89 5.87 12.22
N ASP A 15 -2.43 7.06 12.00
CA ASP A 15 -1.99 7.47 10.70
C ASP A 15 -0.58 6.95 10.41
N MET A 16 -0.51 5.70 9.94
CA MET A 16 0.72 5.16 9.36
C MET A 16 0.91 5.57 7.91
N ARG A 17 0.19 6.62 7.48
CA ARG A 17 0.31 7.11 6.12
C ARG A 17 1.73 7.54 5.83
N PRO A 18 2.26 7.15 4.68
CA PRO A 18 3.51 7.73 4.23
C PRO A 18 3.32 9.25 4.12
N MET A 19 4.24 9.99 4.72
CA MET A 19 4.30 11.43 4.47
C MET A 19 4.75 11.61 3.02
N LEU A 20 3.86 12.06 2.18
CA LEU A 20 4.20 12.44 0.81
C LEU A 20 4.96 13.76 0.83
N ASP A 21 5.84 13.97 -0.15
CA ASP A 21 6.72 15.13 -0.21
C ASP A 21 5.97 16.46 -0.17
N ASP A 22 4.80 16.52 -0.79
CA ASP A 22 3.91 17.67 -0.83
C ASP A 22 3.00 17.79 0.42
N GLU A 23 3.10 16.85 1.35
CA GLU A 23 2.27 16.75 2.55
C GLU A 23 3.09 16.65 3.84
N ALA A 24 4.33 17.14 3.82
CA ALA A 24 5.26 17.12 4.95
C ALA A 24 4.72 17.84 6.22
N GLN A 25 3.65 18.57 6.10
CA GLN A 25 2.93 19.18 7.21
C GLN A 25 2.15 18.15 8.07
N PHE A 26 1.93 16.95 7.57
CA PHE A 26 1.38 15.85 8.35
C PHE A 26 2.51 15.20 9.15
N GLY A 27 3.04 15.95 10.09
CA GLY A 27 4.02 15.46 11.04
C GLY A 27 3.47 14.30 11.89
N PRO A 28 4.26 13.79 12.86
CA PRO A 28 3.96 12.58 13.62
C PRO A 28 2.75 12.70 14.56
N LYS A 29 1.95 13.73 14.44
CA LYS A 29 0.70 13.86 15.19
C LYS A 29 -0.42 13.18 14.42
N CYS A 30 -0.99 12.15 15.02
CA CYS A 30 -2.29 11.64 14.59
C CYS A 30 -3.29 12.79 14.62
N MET A 31 -3.59 13.31 13.49
CA MET A 31 -4.72 14.18 13.35
C MET A 31 -5.95 13.32 13.11
N LYS A 32 -7.04 13.59 13.83
CA LYS A 32 -8.36 13.16 13.40
C LYS A 32 -8.59 13.80 12.05
N MET A 33 -8.24 13.10 10.97
CA MET A 33 -8.60 13.59 9.67
C MET A 33 -10.01 13.17 9.35
N ASP A 34 -10.81 14.16 8.98
CA ASP A 34 -12.03 13.90 8.25
C ASP A 34 -11.68 13.05 7.01
N TYR A 35 -12.34 11.92 6.86
CA TYR A 35 -12.13 11.00 5.76
C TYR A 35 -12.29 11.67 4.38
N GLN A 36 -13.16 12.68 4.27
CA GLN A 36 -13.34 13.44 3.03
C GLN A 36 -12.17 14.39 2.76
N LEU A 37 -11.62 14.98 3.82
CA LEU A 37 -10.41 15.79 3.72
C LEU A 37 -9.22 14.91 3.35
N HIS A 38 -9.13 13.73 3.94
CA HIS A 38 -8.15 12.72 3.59
C HIS A 38 -8.17 12.39 2.10
N LYS A 39 -9.33 12.04 1.53
CA LYS A 39 -9.48 11.77 0.09
C LYS A 39 -9.09 12.96 -0.80
N LYS A 40 -9.33 14.17 -0.33
CA LYS A 40 -9.00 15.38 -1.08
C LYS A 40 -7.51 15.68 -1.06
N VAL A 41 -6.85 15.44 0.06
CA VAL A 41 -5.43 15.76 0.28
C VAL A 41 -4.53 14.62 -0.21
N MET A 42 -4.89 13.36 0.05
CA MET A 42 -4.12 12.20 -0.33
C MET A 42 -4.51 11.72 -1.72
N LYS A 43 -3.73 12.07 -2.73
CA LYS A 43 -3.90 11.53 -4.11
C LYS A 43 -3.88 10.00 -4.13
N THR A 44 -3.23 9.39 -3.17
CA THR A 44 -3.10 7.95 -3.03
C THR A 44 -4.27 7.30 -2.32
N GLY A 45 -4.96 8.05 -1.43
CA GLY A 45 -6.06 7.53 -0.64
C GLY A 45 -5.68 6.28 0.16
N PHE A 46 -4.53 6.30 0.89
CA PHE A 46 -4.14 5.19 1.77
C PHE A 46 -5.31 4.73 2.64
N GLU A 47 -5.56 3.43 2.68
CA GLU A 47 -6.59 2.81 3.51
C GLU A 47 -5.97 1.90 4.58
N GLU A 48 -5.26 0.84 4.17
CA GLU A 48 -4.77 -0.18 5.10
C GLU A 48 -3.64 -1.05 4.52
N ALA A 49 -3.27 -2.11 5.23
CA ALA A 49 -2.39 -3.20 4.82
C ALA A 49 -0.98 -2.76 4.36
N PRO A 50 -0.23 -2.00 5.15
CA PRO A 50 1.10 -1.57 4.77
C PRO A 50 2.07 -2.75 4.69
N TRP A 51 2.78 -2.86 3.58
CA TRP A 51 3.89 -3.78 3.37
C TRP A 51 5.15 -2.97 3.08
N ILE A 52 6.16 -3.06 3.96
CA ILE A 52 7.38 -2.26 3.85
C ILE A 52 8.62 -3.15 3.72
N TYR A 53 9.52 -2.79 2.80
CA TYR A 53 10.79 -3.46 2.59
C TYR A 53 11.83 -2.50 1.99
N LYS A 54 13.08 -2.97 1.85
CA LYS A 54 14.17 -2.16 1.31
C LYS A 54 14.90 -2.92 0.21
N ILE A 55 15.20 -2.24 -0.90
CA ILE A 55 16.08 -2.73 -1.97
C ILE A 55 17.17 -1.68 -2.19
N GLY A 56 18.44 -2.07 -2.01
CA GLY A 56 19.54 -1.12 -2.03
C GLY A 56 19.31 -0.03 -0.99
N ASP A 57 19.32 1.22 -1.42
CA ASP A 57 19.10 2.39 -0.56
C ASP A 57 17.68 2.94 -0.59
N THR A 58 16.74 2.21 -1.22
CA THR A 58 15.36 2.66 -1.37
C THR A 58 14.42 1.80 -0.56
N TYR A 59 13.62 2.45 0.28
CA TYR A 59 12.49 1.83 0.96
C TYR A 59 11.28 1.88 0.04
N PHE A 60 10.53 0.79 0.05
CA PHE A 60 9.25 0.63 -0.64
C PHE A 60 8.18 0.45 0.42
N LEU A 61 7.09 1.17 0.28
CA LEU A 61 5.89 1.01 1.09
C LEU A 61 4.72 0.76 0.14
N GLU A 62 4.20 -0.44 0.19
CA GLU A 62 3.01 -0.85 -0.55
C GLU A 62 1.80 -0.85 0.37
N TYR A 63 0.62 -0.57 -0.16
CA TYR A 63 -0.59 -0.43 0.63
C TYR A 63 -1.87 -0.52 -0.20
N ALA A 64 -2.98 -0.87 0.46
CA ALA A 64 -4.31 -0.71 -0.08
C ALA A 64 -4.73 0.76 -0.08
N ALA A 65 -5.31 1.23 -1.16
CA ALA A 65 -5.63 2.64 -1.37
C ALA A 65 -6.92 2.85 -2.17
N GLY A 66 -7.46 4.06 -2.09
CA GLY A 66 -8.50 4.59 -2.98
C GLY A 66 -9.94 4.43 -2.50
N GLY A 67 -10.16 3.95 -1.31
CA GLY A 67 -11.50 3.64 -0.78
C GLY A 67 -12.04 2.31 -1.29
N VAL A 68 -13.34 2.13 -1.33
CA VAL A 68 -13.98 0.88 -1.75
C VAL A 68 -14.58 1.05 -3.14
N PRO A 69 -14.21 0.22 -4.14
CA PRO A 69 -13.20 -0.84 -4.07
C PRO A 69 -11.76 -0.32 -4.01
N GLU A 70 -10.93 -1.06 -3.28
CA GLU A 70 -9.52 -0.73 -3.10
C GLU A 70 -8.67 -1.15 -4.30
N HIS A 71 -7.53 -0.46 -4.46
CA HIS A 71 -6.45 -0.86 -5.36
C HIS A 71 -5.12 -0.96 -4.58
N TRP A 72 -4.14 -1.68 -5.13
CA TRP A 72 -2.82 -1.77 -4.53
C TRP A 72 -1.88 -0.71 -5.11
N ALA A 73 -1.27 0.08 -4.25
CA ALA A 73 -0.38 1.18 -4.62
C ALA A 73 0.94 1.13 -3.85
N TYR A 74 1.90 1.96 -4.24
CA TYR A 74 3.14 2.06 -3.51
C TYR A 74 3.76 3.45 -3.56
N SER A 75 4.60 3.69 -2.55
CA SER A 75 5.46 4.85 -2.43
C SER A 75 6.89 4.41 -2.14
N THR A 76 7.87 5.28 -2.44
CA THR A 76 9.29 5.05 -2.14
C THR A 76 9.86 6.15 -1.27
N SER A 77 10.94 5.83 -0.56
CA SER A 77 11.70 6.81 0.22
C SER A 77 13.16 6.41 0.38
N LYS A 78 14.04 7.36 0.64
CA LYS A 78 15.43 7.12 1.09
C LYS A 78 15.54 6.93 2.61
N SER A 79 14.49 7.21 3.34
CA SER A 79 14.41 7.04 4.79
C SER A 79 13.15 6.29 5.17
N ILE A 80 13.22 5.41 6.19
CA ILE A 80 12.02 4.73 6.71
C ILE A 80 11.00 5.69 7.32
N HIS A 81 11.43 6.88 7.68
CA HIS A 81 10.58 7.93 8.24
C HIS A 81 10.01 8.87 7.16
N GLY A 82 10.32 8.61 5.89
CA GLY A 82 9.96 9.49 4.78
C GLY A 82 10.92 10.68 4.63
N PRO A 83 10.56 11.69 3.84
CA PRO A 83 9.28 11.79 3.12
C PRO A 83 9.09 10.66 2.11
N TRP A 84 7.84 10.26 1.90
CA TRP A 84 7.47 9.20 0.96
C TRP A 84 6.97 9.79 -0.35
N HIS A 85 7.52 9.31 -1.45
CA HIS A 85 7.14 9.72 -2.79
C HIS A 85 6.22 8.67 -3.43
N TYR A 86 5.04 9.10 -3.86
CA TYR A 86 4.06 8.23 -4.52
C TYR A 86 4.53 7.84 -5.92
N GLU A 87 4.61 6.56 -6.20
CA GLU A 87 5.08 6.03 -7.48
C GLU A 87 3.94 5.57 -8.40
N GLY A 88 2.82 5.13 -7.84
CA GLY A 88 1.67 4.70 -8.62
C GLY A 88 0.96 3.47 -8.10
N ARG A 89 0.03 2.98 -8.93
CA ARG A 89 -0.69 1.74 -8.69
C ARG A 89 0.12 0.55 -9.17
N ILE A 90 0.18 -0.49 -8.32
CA ILE A 90 0.69 -1.81 -8.70
C ILE A 90 -0.38 -2.59 -9.43
N THR A 91 -1.61 -2.56 -8.92
CA THR A 91 -2.74 -3.21 -9.58
C THR A 91 -4.05 -2.49 -9.27
N ASP A 92 -5.07 -2.77 -10.04
CA ASP A 92 -6.43 -2.32 -9.77
C ASP A 92 -7.08 -3.25 -8.71
N GLU A 93 -8.39 -3.34 -8.68
CA GLU A 93 -9.16 -4.12 -7.73
C GLU A 93 -8.81 -5.61 -7.75
N SER A 94 -8.86 -6.24 -6.59
CA SER A 94 -8.73 -7.69 -6.47
C SER A 94 -9.92 -8.41 -7.14
N PRO A 95 -9.70 -9.49 -7.89
CA PRO A 95 -10.79 -10.26 -8.46
C PRO A 95 -11.76 -10.75 -7.38
N GLY A 96 -13.05 -10.52 -7.60
CA GLY A 96 -14.11 -10.96 -6.69
C GLY A 96 -14.08 -10.38 -5.28
N SER A 97 -13.37 -9.25 -5.07
CA SER A 97 -13.28 -8.60 -3.76
C SER A 97 -13.33 -7.07 -3.90
N PHE A 98 -13.92 -6.42 -2.92
CA PHE A 98 -13.93 -4.95 -2.82
C PHE A 98 -12.75 -4.41 -2.00
N THR A 99 -11.93 -5.28 -1.42
CA THR A 99 -10.68 -4.96 -0.73
C THR A 99 -9.51 -5.63 -1.41
N ILE A 100 -8.28 -5.16 -1.17
CA ILE A 100 -7.07 -5.82 -1.62
C ILE A 100 -5.98 -5.75 -0.55
N HIS A 101 -5.43 -6.93 -0.20
CA HIS A 101 -4.20 -7.03 0.57
C HIS A 101 -3.17 -7.77 -0.26
N GLY A 102 -1.97 -7.26 -0.30
CA GLY A 102 -0.90 -7.83 -1.11
C GLY A 102 0.48 -7.52 -0.57
N GLY A 103 1.47 -7.81 -1.40
CA GLY A 103 2.87 -7.49 -1.15
C GLY A 103 3.77 -8.09 -2.21
N THR A 104 4.82 -7.37 -2.56
CA THR A 104 5.84 -7.89 -3.49
C THR A 104 7.02 -8.48 -2.74
N ILE A 105 7.66 -9.46 -3.36
CA ILE A 105 8.90 -10.06 -2.88
C ILE A 105 9.79 -10.44 -4.06
N ASP A 106 11.10 -10.24 -3.90
CA ASP A 106 12.10 -10.75 -4.82
C ASP A 106 12.67 -12.07 -4.27
N PHE A 107 12.60 -13.11 -5.07
CA PHE A 107 13.06 -14.44 -4.67
C PHE A 107 13.72 -15.17 -5.85
N LYS A 108 14.95 -15.66 -5.67
CA LYS A 108 15.73 -16.40 -6.67
C LYS A 108 15.79 -15.71 -8.04
N GLY A 109 16.00 -14.38 -8.04
CA GLY A 109 16.15 -13.58 -9.25
C GLY A 109 14.84 -13.25 -9.98
N LYS A 110 13.71 -13.53 -9.38
CA LYS A 110 12.38 -13.22 -9.89
C LYS A 110 11.63 -12.36 -8.90
N SER A 111 10.69 -11.55 -9.38
CA SER A 111 9.79 -10.76 -8.54
C SER A 111 8.39 -11.32 -8.59
N TYR A 112 7.74 -11.38 -7.44
CA TYR A 112 6.40 -11.90 -7.27
C TYR A 112 5.54 -10.88 -6.54
N PHE A 113 4.33 -10.70 -7.01
CA PHE A 113 3.27 -9.99 -6.30
C PHE A 113 2.26 -11.00 -5.79
N PHE A 114 2.14 -11.10 -4.48
CA PHE A 114 1.12 -11.89 -3.80
C PHE A 114 -0.08 -11.00 -3.49
N TYR A 115 -1.26 -11.53 -3.68
CA TYR A 115 -2.51 -10.81 -3.39
C TYR A 115 -3.62 -11.81 -3.02
N HIS A 116 -4.73 -11.33 -2.52
CA HIS A 116 -5.88 -12.20 -2.34
C HIS A 116 -6.83 -12.13 -3.53
N ASP A 117 -7.47 -13.26 -3.81
CA ASP A 117 -8.50 -13.44 -4.83
C ASP A 117 -9.77 -13.94 -4.16
N GLY A 118 -10.90 -13.28 -4.39
CA GLY A 118 -12.20 -13.67 -3.85
C GLY A 118 -12.96 -14.66 -4.71
N ILE A 119 -12.63 -14.82 -6.00
CA ILE A 119 -13.38 -15.64 -6.95
C ILE A 119 -13.48 -17.10 -6.50
N PRO A 120 -12.38 -17.79 -6.12
CA PRO A 120 -12.47 -19.20 -5.70
C PRO A 120 -13.34 -19.43 -4.46
N SER A 121 -13.54 -18.37 -3.66
CA SER A 121 -14.36 -18.42 -2.43
C SER A 121 -15.77 -17.85 -2.60
N GLY A 122 -16.18 -17.58 -3.84
CA GLY A 122 -17.52 -17.11 -4.18
C GLY A 122 -17.71 -15.59 -4.24
N GLY A 123 -16.61 -14.84 -4.39
CA GLY A 123 -16.67 -13.39 -4.57
C GLY A 123 -17.04 -12.63 -3.31
N ASN A 124 -16.14 -12.55 -2.33
CA ASN A 124 -16.39 -11.84 -1.07
C ASN A 124 -15.08 -11.25 -0.51
N GLY A 125 -15.13 -10.00 -0.01
CA GLY A 125 -13.98 -9.32 0.57
C GLY A 125 -13.39 -9.99 1.82
N PHE A 126 -14.12 -10.88 2.47
CA PHE A 126 -13.70 -11.60 3.69
C PHE A 126 -13.36 -13.08 3.46
N ARG A 127 -13.75 -13.64 2.32
CA ARG A 127 -13.36 -14.98 1.90
C ARG A 127 -12.25 -14.87 0.88
N ARG A 128 -11.04 -15.12 1.31
CA ARG A 128 -9.82 -14.77 0.57
C ARG A 128 -9.02 -16.03 0.25
N THR A 129 -8.62 -16.17 -0.99
CA THR A 129 -7.67 -17.18 -1.47
C THR A 129 -6.40 -16.46 -1.89
N THR A 130 -5.24 -16.97 -1.52
CA THR A 130 -3.96 -16.41 -1.93
C THR A 130 -3.70 -16.71 -3.40
N ALA A 131 -3.37 -15.70 -4.16
CA ALA A 131 -2.91 -15.78 -5.55
C ALA A 131 -1.58 -15.02 -5.70
N TYR A 132 -0.90 -15.25 -6.82
CA TYR A 132 0.32 -14.50 -7.14
C TYR A 132 0.47 -14.27 -8.63
N ARG A 133 1.30 -13.27 -8.97
CA ARG A 133 1.80 -13.01 -10.33
C ARG A 133 3.32 -12.84 -10.29
N GLU A 134 4.03 -13.50 -11.20
CA GLU A 134 5.42 -13.17 -11.49
C GLU A 134 5.47 -11.90 -12.33
N PHE A 135 6.39 -10.99 -12.04
CA PHE A 135 6.60 -9.78 -12.81
C PHE A 135 8.09 -9.43 -12.90
N GLN A 136 8.42 -8.50 -13.77
CA GLN A 136 9.76 -7.94 -13.84
C GLN A 136 9.73 -6.48 -13.40
N ARG A 137 10.64 -6.11 -12.49
CA ARG A 137 10.83 -4.70 -12.14
C ARG A 137 11.27 -3.92 -13.37
N MET A 138 10.91 -2.65 -13.41
CA MET A 138 11.41 -1.72 -14.43
C MET A 138 12.94 -1.56 -14.26
N LYS A 139 13.62 -1.05 -15.30
CA LYS A 139 15.08 -0.85 -15.28
C LYS A 139 15.58 0.03 -14.13
N ASP A 140 14.75 0.94 -13.66
CA ASP A 140 15.00 1.83 -12.52
C ASP A 140 14.60 1.23 -11.16
N GLY A 141 14.18 -0.04 -11.13
CA GLY A 141 13.78 -0.78 -9.92
C GLY A 141 12.32 -0.59 -9.52
N ARG A 142 11.57 0.29 -10.19
CA ARG A 142 10.15 0.50 -9.90
C ARG A 142 9.30 -0.73 -10.22
N ILE A 143 8.13 -0.80 -9.59
CA ILE A 143 7.15 -1.84 -9.84
C ILE A 143 6.23 -1.38 -10.99
N PRO A 144 6.11 -2.16 -12.06
CA PRO A 144 5.15 -1.84 -13.12
C PRO A 144 3.71 -2.07 -12.65
N LYS A 145 2.75 -1.55 -13.38
CA LYS A 145 1.36 -1.98 -13.19
C LYS A 145 1.21 -3.45 -13.59
N ILE A 146 0.63 -4.26 -12.69
CA ILE A 146 0.45 -5.70 -12.84
C ILE A 146 -1.03 -5.98 -13.07
N ASP A 147 -1.32 -6.71 -14.15
CA ASP A 147 -2.67 -7.21 -14.41
C ASP A 147 -2.90 -8.51 -13.63
N ILE A 148 -3.96 -8.52 -12.83
CA ILE A 148 -4.35 -9.66 -11.98
C ILE A 148 -5.72 -10.24 -12.34
N LYS A 149 -6.33 -9.75 -13.41
CA LYS A 149 -7.60 -10.27 -13.94
C LYS A 149 -7.40 -11.47 -14.85
#